data_5a6c3e91d6fc1bf05a6a6de480517e4f
#
_entry.id   5a6c3e91d6fc1bf05a6a6de480517e4f
#
_cell.length_a   1.000
_cell.length_b   1.000
_cell.length_c   1.000
_cell.angle_alpha   90.00
_cell.angle_beta   90.00
_cell.angle_gamma   90.00
#
_symmetry.space_group_name_H-M   'P 1'
#
loop_
_entity.id
_entity.type
_entity.pdbx_description
1 polymer ?
#
loop_
_entity_poly.entity_id
_entity_poly.type
_entity_poly.pdbx_seq_one_letter_code
_entity_poly.pdbx_strand_id
1 'polypeptide(L)'
;MGASVHVEVTVNGEKREADVEARLLLVHWLRDELGLTGTHVGCDTTNCGACTIHMNGEAVKSCTVLTAQADGAELTTIEGLSNGSGELHPMQAAFWEKHGLQCGFCTPGMIMAAADLLARNPNPSDEEIRHGLEGNLCRCTGYHNIVEAVKAAAGTGVSA
;
A
#
# COMPACT_ATOMS: atom_id res chain seq x y z
N MET A 1 6.11 27.91 15.37
CA MET A 1 6.98 26.75 15.02
C MET A 1 6.34 25.53 15.67
N GLY A 2 6.00 24.49 14.90
CA GLY A 2 5.45 23.25 15.43
C GLY A 2 6.49 22.51 16.26
N ALA A 3 6.05 21.64 17.19
CA ALA A 3 6.96 20.73 17.90
C ALA A 3 7.59 19.77 16.89
N SER A 4 8.92 19.64 16.93
CA SER A 4 9.66 18.64 16.17
C SER A 4 9.82 17.38 17.00
N VAL A 5 9.72 16.21 16.35
CA VAL A 5 9.89 14.89 16.95
C VAL A 5 10.90 14.12 16.11
N HIS A 6 11.89 13.54 16.79
CA HIS A 6 12.82 12.61 16.13
C HIS A 6 12.13 11.27 15.90
N VAL A 7 12.29 10.68 14.71
CA VAL A 7 11.76 9.38 14.35
C VAL A 7 12.81 8.52 13.68
N GLU A 8 12.81 7.23 14.00
CA GLU A 8 13.60 6.20 13.34
C GLU A 8 12.65 5.16 12.74
N VAL A 9 12.59 5.03 11.42
CA VAL A 9 11.64 4.16 10.71
C VAL A 9 12.39 3.33 9.67
N THR A 10 12.11 2.05 9.60
CA THR A 10 12.60 1.20 8.50
C THR A 10 11.63 1.29 7.33
N VAL A 11 12.08 1.79 6.18
CA VAL A 11 11.25 1.95 4.97
C VAL A 11 11.85 1.12 3.85
N ASN A 12 11.09 0.14 3.35
CA ASN A 12 11.52 -0.80 2.30
C ASN A 12 12.89 -1.45 2.61
N GLY A 13 13.09 -1.85 3.87
CA GLY A 13 14.31 -2.48 4.35
C GLY A 13 15.47 -1.53 4.68
N GLU A 14 15.32 -0.22 4.46
CA GLU A 14 16.32 0.78 4.76
C GLU A 14 15.92 1.63 5.97
N LYS A 15 16.84 1.79 6.93
CA LYS A 15 16.65 2.70 8.06
C LYS A 15 16.65 4.16 7.60
N ARG A 16 15.65 4.90 8.07
CA ARG A 16 15.49 6.34 7.85
C ARG A 16 15.33 7.02 9.19
N GLU A 17 16.06 8.10 9.39
CA GLU A 17 15.98 8.93 10.58
C GLU A 17 15.68 10.36 10.15
N ALA A 18 14.76 11.03 10.85
CA ALA A 18 14.40 12.40 10.57
C ALA A 18 13.85 13.13 11.80
N ASP A 19 14.04 14.44 11.83
CA ASP A 19 13.31 15.33 12.74
C ASP A 19 12.12 15.91 12.00
N VAL A 20 10.92 15.45 12.34
CA VAL A 20 9.68 15.78 11.64
C VAL A 20 8.77 16.67 12.48
N GLU A 21 7.92 17.48 11.83
CA GLU A 21 6.83 18.14 12.57
C GLU A 21 5.89 17.07 13.18
N ALA A 22 5.52 17.23 14.44
CA ALA A 22 4.67 16.27 15.16
C ALA A 22 3.33 15.99 14.48
N ARG A 23 2.85 16.90 13.63
CA ARG A 23 1.58 16.76 12.86
C ARG A 23 1.77 16.29 11.42
N LEU A 24 3.01 16.00 10.99
CA LEU A 24 3.29 15.55 9.62
C LEU A 24 2.64 14.19 9.36
N LEU A 25 1.79 14.12 8.34
CA LEU A 25 1.18 12.85 7.92
C LEU A 25 2.22 11.95 7.24
N LEU A 26 2.14 10.66 7.53
CA LEU A 26 3.06 9.67 7.01
C LEU A 26 3.11 9.65 5.48
N VAL A 27 1.95 9.82 4.81
CA VAL A 27 1.88 9.88 3.34
C VAL A 27 2.70 11.03 2.77
N HIS A 28 2.72 12.19 3.43
CA HIS A 28 3.50 13.34 2.96
C HIS A 28 4.99 13.14 3.22
N TRP A 29 5.37 12.57 4.36
CA TRP A 29 6.76 12.22 4.62
C TRP A 29 7.32 11.26 3.58
N LEU A 30 6.57 10.18 3.25
CA LEU A 30 6.97 9.20 2.23
C LEU A 30 7.14 9.85 0.86
N ARG A 31 6.17 10.70 0.44
CA ARG A 31 6.15 11.28 -0.90
C ARG A 31 7.10 12.45 -1.06
N ASP A 32 7.06 13.39 -0.12
CA ASP A 32 7.64 14.73 -0.30
C ASP A 32 9.08 14.78 0.25
N GLU A 33 9.39 14.00 1.29
CA GLU A 33 10.73 13.96 1.90
C GLU A 33 11.55 12.76 1.44
N LEU A 34 10.94 11.57 1.36
CA LEU A 34 11.66 10.35 0.90
C LEU A 34 11.57 10.12 -0.62
N GLY A 35 10.74 10.86 -1.34
CA GLY A 35 10.58 10.72 -2.79
C GLY A 35 9.88 9.43 -3.23
N LEU A 36 9.23 8.70 -2.31
CA LEU A 36 8.48 7.48 -2.58
C LEU A 36 7.07 7.83 -3.09
N THR A 37 6.98 8.24 -4.35
CA THR A 37 5.77 8.80 -4.95
C THR A 37 4.76 7.76 -5.42
N GLY A 38 5.08 6.47 -5.37
CA GLY A 38 4.16 5.38 -5.71
C GLY A 38 2.96 5.28 -4.75
N THR A 39 3.08 5.77 -3.52
CA THR A 39 1.95 5.94 -2.61
C THR A 39 1.18 7.21 -3.01
N HIS A 40 -0.07 7.08 -3.47
CA HIS A 40 -0.85 8.18 -4.00
C HIS A 40 -1.78 8.82 -2.96
N VAL A 41 -2.18 10.07 -3.19
CA VAL A 41 -3.18 10.80 -2.39
C VAL A 41 -4.37 11.11 -3.29
N GLY A 42 -5.50 10.41 -3.10
CA GLY A 42 -6.71 10.58 -3.91
C GLY A 42 -7.88 11.25 -3.19
N CYS A 43 -7.76 11.50 -1.88
CA CYS A 43 -8.77 12.18 -1.08
C CYS A 43 -8.15 12.79 0.18
N ASP A 44 -8.95 13.58 0.90
CA ASP A 44 -8.66 14.14 2.23
C ASP A 44 -9.60 13.57 3.32
N THR A 45 -10.38 12.53 2.98
CA THR A 45 -11.45 11.98 3.80
C THR A 45 -11.24 10.54 4.23
N THR A 46 -10.05 9.97 3.99
CA THR A 46 -9.67 8.59 4.36
C THR A 46 -10.42 7.49 3.60
N ASN A 47 -11.24 7.85 2.60
CA ASN A 47 -12.13 6.90 1.94
C ASN A 47 -11.49 6.14 0.76
N CYS A 48 -10.57 6.79 -0.01
CA CYS A 48 -10.19 6.26 -1.31
C CYS A 48 -9.20 5.09 -1.28
N GLY A 49 -8.39 4.94 -0.24
CA GLY A 49 -7.39 3.87 -0.12
C GLY A 49 -6.16 3.97 -1.04
N ALA A 50 -6.03 5.04 -1.85
CA ALA A 50 -4.89 5.21 -2.74
C ALA A 50 -3.54 5.31 -2.00
N CYS A 51 -3.58 5.70 -0.73
CA CYS A 51 -2.42 5.83 0.16
C CYS A 51 -2.11 4.59 0.99
N THR A 52 -2.70 3.43 0.69
CA THR A 52 -2.46 2.19 1.43
C THR A 52 -1.01 1.75 1.28
N ILE A 53 -0.37 1.47 2.41
CA ILE A 53 0.96 0.88 2.57
C ILE A 53 0.88 -0.25 3.58
N HIS A 54 1.95 -1.04 3.77
CA HIS A 54 2.06 -1.91 4.94
C HIS A 54 2.85 -1.22 6.05
N MET A 55 2.38 -1.36 7.28
CA MET A 55 3.07 -0.97 8.50
C MET A 55 3.08 -2.18 9.44
N ASN A 56 4.29 -2.66 9.75
CA ASN A 56 4.49 -3.89 10.53
C ASN A 56 3.74 -5.11 9.95
N GLY A 57 3.68 -5.20 8.62
CA GLY A 57 3.03 -6.30 7.90
C GLY A 57 1.52 -6.15 7.68
N GLU A 58 0.87 -5.10 8.15
CA GLU A 58 -0.56 -4.86 8.01
C GLU A 58 -0.86 -3.66 7.10
N ALA A 59 -1.92 -3.76 6.28
CA ALA A 59 -2.35 -2.66 5.42
C ALA A 59 -2.93 -1.50 6.24
N VAL A 60 -2.36 -0.31 6.07
CA VAL A 60 -2.82 0.93 6.70
C VAL A 60 -2.95 2.05 5.67
N LYS A 61 -3.85 3.00 5.92
CA LYS A 61 -3.97 4.22 5.12
C LYS A 61 -3.01 5.28 5.68
N SER A 62 -1.89 5.50 5.01
CA SER A 62 -0.84 6.41 5.49
C SER A 62 -1.29 7.88 5.67
N CYS A 63 -2.41 8.27 5.07
CA CYS A 63 -3.02 9.58 5.29
C CYS A 63 -3.71 9.74 6.67
N THR A 64 -3.82 8.67 7.46
CA THR A 64 -4.39 8.70 8.83
C THR A 64 -3.36 8.46 9.92
N VAL A 65 -2.10 8.26 9.54
CA VAL A 65 -0.99 8.03 10.45
C VAL A 65 -0.11 9.26 10.48
N LEU A 66 0.23 9.75 11.66
CA LEU A 66 1.27 10.75 11.81
C LEU A 66 2.64 10.08 11.70
N THR A 67 3.61 10.74 11.08
CA THR A 67 4.97 10.20 10.96
C THR A 67 5.56 9.86 12.33
N ALA A 68 5.26 10.67 13.34
CA ALA A 68 5.66 10.42 14.73
C ALA A 68 5.09 9.11 15.32
N GLN A 69 3.96 8.62 14.82
CA GLN A 69 3.37 7.33 15.25
C GLN A 69 4.03 6.12 14.59
N ALA A 70 4.77 6.34 13.51
CA ALA A 70 5.52 5.30 12.81
C ALA A 70 6.94 5.10 13.37
N ASP A 71 7.31 5.80 14.45
CA ASP A 71 8.61 5.61 15.10
C ASP A 71 8.80 4.14 15.54
N GLY A 72 9.94 3.56 15.16
CA GLY A 72 10.27 2.15 15.37
C GLY A 72 9.54 1.17 14.44
N ALA A 73 8.67 1.63 13.54
CA ALA A 73 7.91 0.76 12.64
C ALA A 73 8.73 0.31 11.43
N GLU A 74 8.29 -0.81 10.84
CA GLU A 74 8.70 -1.28 9.52
C GLU A 74 7.61 -0.95 8.50
N LEU A 75 7.97 -0.18 7.47
CA LEU A 75 7.06 0.23 6.41
C LEU A 75 7.46 -0.41 5.09
N THR A 76 6.46 -0.93 4.37
CA THR A 76 6.62 -1.36 2.98
C THR A 76 5.67 -0.55 2.11
N THR A 77 6.23 0.15 1.12
CA THR A 77 5.46 0.84 0.07
C THR A 77 5.43 -0.01 -1.20
N ILE A 78 4.69 0.43 -2.22
CA ILE A 78 4.62 -0.29 -3.50
C ILE A 78 6.01 -0.44 -4.16
N GLU A 79 6.91 0.51 -3.94
CA GLU A 79 8.28 0.46 -4.44
C GLU A 79 9.12 -0.65 -3.79
N GLY A 80 8.81 -1.00 -2.53
CA GLY A 80 9.51 -2.04 -1.79
C GLY A 80 8.85 -3.42 -1.87
N LEU A 81 7.69 -3.54 -2.52
CA LEU A 81 6.97 -4.81 -2.58
C LEU A 81 7.68 -5.86 -3.45
N SER A 82 8.35 -5.43 -4.52
CA SER A 82 9.25 -6.27 -5.31
C SER A 82 10.63 -6.33 -4.65
N ASN A 83 11.21 -7.52 -4.52
CA ASN A 83 12.46 -7.79 -3.78
C ASN A 83 13.74 -7.15 -4.36
N GLY A 84 13.64 -6.13 -5.20
CA GLY A 84 14.80 -5.49 -5.85
C GLY A 84 15.50 -6.36 -6.90
N SER A 85 15.03 -7.59 -7.14
CA SER A 85 15.57 -8.50 -8.17
C SER A 85 15.21 -8.11 -9.61
N GLY A 86 14.33 -7.11 -9.77
CA GLY A 86 13.71 -6.77 -11.06
C GLY A 86 12.48 -7.61 -11.40
N GLU A 87 12.14 -8.58 -10.57
CA GLU A 87 10.92 -9.37 -10.71
C GLU A 87 9.76 -8.70 -9.98
N LEU A 88 8.60 -8.68 -10.64
CA LEU A 88 7.39 -8.17 -10.03
C LEU A 88 6.92 -9.10 -8.90
N HIS A 89 6.42 -8.52 -7.83
CA HIS A 89 5.68 -9.30 -6.84
C HIS A 89 4.49 -10.00 -7.51
N PRO A 90 4.10 -11.24 -7.11
CA PRO A 90 3.02 -11.99 -7.75
C PRO A 90 1.72 -11.20 -7.91
N MET A 91 1.37 -10.36 -6.92
CA MET A 91 0.20 -9.48 -7.02
C MET A 91 0.36 -8.41 -8.11
N GLN A 92 1.54 -7.82 -8.26
CA GLN A 92 1.83 -6.86 -9.33
C GLN A 92 1.73 -7.53 -10.71
N ALA A 93 2.31 -8.73 -10.87
CA ALA A 93 2.24 -9.52 -12.09
C ALA A 93 0.79 -9.87 -12.45
N ALA A 94 -0.01 -10.31 -11.46
CA ALA A 94 -1.41 -10.66 -11.67
C ALA A 94 -2.25 -9.44 -12.10
N PHE A 95 -2.02 -8.26 -11.52
CA PHE A 95 -2.68 -7.02 -11.96
C PHE A 95 -2.35 -6.66 -13.40
N TRP A 96 -1.10 -6.88 -13.81
CA TRP A 96 -0.68 -6.70 -15.21
C TRP A 96 -1.35 -7.69 -16.14
N GLU A 97 -1.26 -8.99 -15.84
CA GLU A 97 -1.75 -10.09 -16.69
C GLU A 97 -3.28 -10.10 -16.83
N LYS A 98 -4.01 -9.78 -15.76
CA LYS A 98 -5.47 -9.77 -15.73
C LYS A 98 -6.09 -8.42 -16.05
N HIS A 99 -5.25 -7.44 -16.46
CA HIS A 99 -5.72 -6.09 -16.74
C HIS A 99 -6.49 -5.45 -15.56
N GLY A 100 -6.00 -5.65 -14.34
CA GLY A 100 -6.58 -5.11 -13.10
C GLY A 100 -6.43 -3.60 -12.95
N LEU A 101 -5.95 -2.90 -13.97
CA LEU A 101 -5.74 -1.46 -13.97
C LEU A 101 -6.10 -0.82 -15.31
N GLN A 102 -6.43 0.48 -15.28
CA GLN A 102 -6.58 1.32 -16.46
C GLN A 102 -5.73 2.58 -16.30
N CYS A 103 -6.20 3.63 -15.60
CA CYS A 103 -5.38 4.83 -15.38
C CYS A 103 -4.19 4.60 -14.43
N GLY A 104 -4.21 3.56 -13.62
CA GLY A 104 -3.13 3.20 -12.69
C GLY A 104 -3.14 3.94 -11.36
N PHE A 105 -3.98 4.96 -11.16
CA PHE A 105 -3.92 5.80 -9.97
C PHE A 105 -4.24 5.04 -8.67
N CYS A 106 -5.26 4.18 -8.66
CA CYS A 106 -5.61 3.37 -7.50
C CYS A 106 -4.71 2.14 -7.32
N THR A 107 -3.95 1.77 -8.35
CA THR A 107 -3.27 0.48 -8.45
C THR A 107 -2.28 0.21 -7.33
N PRO A 108 -1.39 1.13 -6.92
CA PRO A 108 -0.47 0.87 -5.81
C PRO A 108 -1.20 0.53 -4.52
N GLY A 109 -2.15 1.37 -4.10
CA GLY A 109 -2.91 1.12 -2.87
C GLY A 109 -3.78 -0.13 -2.93
N MET A 110 -4.34 -0.44 -4.11
CA MET A 110 -5.13 -1.65 -4.33
C MET A 110 -4.28 -2.92 -4.22
N ILE A 111 -3.07 -2.91 -4.79
CA ILE A 111 -2.11 -4.01 -4.70
C ILE A 111 -1.68 -4.23 -3.24
N MET A 112 -1.38 -3.18 -2.49
CA MET A 112 -0.99 -3.29 -1.09
C MET A 112 -2.13 -3.88 -0.24
N ALA A 113 -3.37 -3.42 -0.43
CA ALA A 113 -4.54 -3.98 0.25
C ALA A 113 -4.81 -5.45 -0.12
N ALA A 114 -4.66 -5.81 -1.40
CA ALA A 114 -4.85 -7.17 -1.88
C ALA A 114 -3.75 -8.12 -1.37
N ALA A 115 -2.50 -7.67 -1.29
CA ALA A 115 -1.40 -8.47 -0.73
C ALA A 115 -1.65 -8.78 0.75
N ASP A 116 -2.05 -7.80 1.55
CA ASP A 116 -2.44 -8.00 2.96
C ASP A 116 -3.65 -8.95 3.10
N LEU A 117 -4.65 -8.82 2.22
CA LEU A 117 -5.79 -9.75 2.20
C LEU A 117 -5.34 -11.19 2.00
N LEU A 118 -4.47 -11.46 1.00
CA LEU A 118 -3.97 -12.81 0.71
C LEU A 118 -3.03 -13.34 1.79
N ALA A 119 -2.28 -12.48 2.48
CA ALA A 119 -1.47 -12.90 3.63
C ALA A 119 -2.34 -13.42 4.78
N ARG A 120 -3.52 -12.81 4.99
CA ARG A 120 -4.47 -13.23 6.03
C ARG A 120 -5.40 -14.37 5.58
N ASN A 121 -5.78 -14.40 4.31
CA ASN A 121 -6.65 -15.41 3.71
C ASN A 121 -6.09 -15.82 2.33
N PRO A 122 -5.31 -16.91 2.25
CA PRO A 122 -4.64 -17.31 1.01
C PRO A 122 -5.57 -17.80 -0.11
N ASN A 123 -6.82 -18.15 0.20
CA ASN A 123 -7.78 -18.68 -0.76
C ASN A 123 -9.16 -18.00 -0.59
N PRO A 124 -9.26 -16.68 -0.81
CA PRO A 124 -10.50 -15.97 -0.61
C PRO A 124 -11.51 -16.27 -1.72
N SER A 125 -12.80 -16.32 -1.37
CA SER A 125 -13.90 -16.29 -2.32
C SER A 125 -14.01 -14.92 -3.00
N ASP A 126 -14.74 -14.84 -4.11
CA ASP A 126 -15.00 -13.57 -4.79
C ASP A 126 -15.66 -12.52 -3.87
N GLU A 127 -16.52 -12.96 -2.96
CA GLU A 127 -17.18 -12.09 -1.98
C GLU A 127 -16.20 -11.56 -0.94
N GLU A 128 -15.32 -12.42 -0.41
CA GLU A 128 -14.28 -12.02 0.52
C GLU A 128 -13.26 -11.05 -0.11
N ILE A 129 -12.92 -11.26 -1.39
CA ILE A 129 -12.06 -10.31 -2.12
C ILE A 129 -12.74 -8.95 -2.22
N ARG A 130 -14.02 -8.91 -2.64
CA ARG A 130 -14.77 -7.65 -2.76
C ARG A 130 -14.87 -6.93 -1.42
N HIS A 131 -15.19 -7.67 -0.36
CA HIS A 131 -15.27 -7.12 0.99
C HIS A 131 -13.92 -6.61 1.49
N GLY A 132 -12.85 -7.39 1.27
CA GLY A 132 -11.48 -7.01 1.66
C GLY A 132 -10.95 -5.76 0.95
N LEU A 133 -11.49 -5.43 -0.23
CA LEU A 133 -11.09 -4.27 -1.02
C LEU A 133 -12.05 -3.08 -0.93
N GLU A 134 -13.10 -3.13 -0.10
CA GLU A 134 -14.08 -2.03 0.06
C GLU A 134 -13.46 -0.69 0.47
N GLY A 135 -12.32 -0.73 1.15
CA GLY A 135 -11.56 0.45 1.53
C GLY A 135 -10.75 1.11 0.40
N ASN A 136 -10.76 0.55 -0.82
CA ASN A 136 -9.95 0.99 -1.94
C ASN A 136 -10.83 1.28 -3.17
N LEU A 137 -10.88 2.53 -3.60
CA LEU A 137 -11.74 2.98 -4.70
C LEU A 137 -11.02 2.94 -6.04
N CYS A 138 -11.68 2.36 -7.05
CA CYS A 138 -11.29 2.44 -8.45
C CYS A 138 -12.43 3.01 -9.29
N ARG A 139 -12.17 4.08 -10.03
CA ARG A 139 -13.19 4.73 -10.88
C ARG A 139 -13.26 4.16 -12.31
N CYS A 140 -12.26 3.38 -12.70
CA CYS A 140 -12.07 2.98 -14.10
C CYS A 140 -12.57 1.56 -14.41
N THR A 141 -12.21 0.56 -13.58
CA THR A 141 -12.26 -0.86 -13.95
C THR A 141 -13.61 -1.55 -13.69
N GLY A 142 -14.46 -0.98 -12.83
CA GLY A 142 -15.63 -1.67 -12.32
C GLY A 142 -15.30 -2.88 -11.43
N TYR A 143 -14.03 -3.00 -10.98
CA TYR A 143 -13.50 -4.01 -10.04
C TYR A 143 -13.42 -5.44 -10.57
N HIS A 144 -14.07 -5.81 -11.66
CA HIS A 144 -14.10 -7.19 -12.14
C HIS A 144 -12.70 -7.76 -12.37
N ASN A 145 -11.89 -7.07 -13.16
CA ASN A 145 -10.51 -7.52 -13.44
C ASN A 145 -9.59 -7.44 -12.22
N ILE A 146 -9.88 -6.56 -11.26
CA ILE A 146 -9.17 -6.51 -9.98
C ILE A 146 -9.43 -7.79 -9.19
N VAL A 147 -10.68 -8.23 -9.09
CA VAL A 147 -11.04 -9.50 -8.43
C VAL A 147 -10.35 -10.68 -9.11
N GLU A 148 -10.36 -10.74 -10.46
CA GLU A 148 -9.66 -11.79 -11.21
C GLU A 148 -8.14 -11.76 -11.00
N ALA A 149 -7.54 -10.57 -10.85
CA ALA A 149 -6.12 -10.45 -10.53
C ALA A 149 -5.80 -11.01 -9.14
N VAL A 150 -6.60 -10.68 -8.13
CA VAL A 150 -6.42 -11.21 -6.77
C VAL A 150 -6.56 -12.74 -6.74
N LYS A 151 -7.56 -13.30 -7.43
CA LYS A 151 -7.73 -14.76 -7.58
C LYS A 151 -6.53 -15.42 -8.25
N ALA A 152 -6.00 -14.80 -9.30
CA ALA A 152 -4.83 -15.34 -9.98
C ALA A 152 -3.59 -15.34 -9.08
N ALA A 153 -3.41 -14.30 -8.27
CA ALA A 153 -2.30 -14.21 -7.30
C ALA A 153 -2.46 -15.19 -6.12
N ALA A 154 -3.68 -15.51 -5.70
CA ALA A 154 -3.94 -16.41 -4.57
C ALA A 154 -3.29 -17.79 -4.71
N GLY A 155 -3.13 -18.30 -5.96
CA GLY A 155 -2.49 -19.58 -6.23
C GLY A 155 -0.95 -19.57 -6.21
N THR A 156 -0.31 -18.43 -5.99
CA THR A 156 1.15 -18.27 -6.18
C THR A 156 1.95 -18.09 -4.89
N GLY A 157 1.32 -18.20 -3.71
CA GLY A 157 2.01 -18.10 -2.42
C GLY A 157 2.46 -16.67 -2.08
N VAL A 158 1.56 -15.69 -2.26
CA VAL A 158 1.80 -14.29 -1.90
C VAL A 158 2.12 -14.18 -0.40
N SER A 159 3.29 -13.66 -0.08
CA SER A 159 3.67 -13.22 1.27
C SER A 159 3.63 -11.68 1.35
N ALA A 160 3.15 -11.15 2.45
CA ALA A 160 3.17 -9.71 2.70
C ALA A 160 4.58 -9.19 2.95
#